data_c702e22d5eace3aeef552a032d4cb478
#
_entry.id   c702e22d5eace3aeef552a032d4cb478
#
_cell.length_a   1.000
_cell.length_b   1.000
_cell.length_c   1.000
_cell.angle_alpha   90.00
_cell.angle_beta   90.00
_cell.angle_gamma   90.00
#
_symmetry.space_group_name_H-M   'P 1'
#
loop_
_entity.id
_entity.type
_entity.pdbx_description
1 polymer ?
#
loop_
_entity_poly.entity_id
_entity_poly.type
_entity_poly.pdbx_seq_one_letter_code
_entity_poly.pdbx_strand_id
1 'polypeptide(L)'
;MTVWKRWLDMDKVKVIFRKNKYNDVIAFFPEARVNYGNIMSYMHIGQHGEASYEFYLTTRKANENEYSDLFAELRGIYDDCELVVKQRINYNDLRDKAWK
;
A
#
# COMPACT_ATOMS: atom_id res chain seq x y z
N MET A 1 10.32 16.40 -2.98
CA MET A 1 9.36 15.46 -2.36
C MET A 1 7.97 15.65 -2.96
N THR A 2 7.30 14.57 -3.28
CA THR A 2 5.96 14.65 -3.82
C THR A 2 4.93 14.92 -2.73
N VAL A 3 3.83 15.59 -3.09
CA VAL A 3 2.82 16.02 -2.11
C VAL A 3 2.19 14.84 -1.37
N TRP A 4 1.97 13.72 -2.07
CA TRP A 4 1.30 12.58 -1.45
C TRP A 4 2.10 11.94 -0.32
N LYS A 5 3.42 12.10 -0.28
CA LYS A 5 4.23 11.57 0.82
C LYS A 5 3.93 12.27 2.14
N ARG A 6 3.38 13.49 2.10
CA ARG A 6 3.01 14.21 3.32
C ARG A 6 1.85 13.58 4.06
N TRP A 7 1.04 12.79 3.38
CA TRP A 7 -0.08 12.12 4.01
C TRP A 7 0.37 11.05 4.97
N LEU A 8 1.55 10.51 4.73
CA LEU A 8 2.12 9.46 5.54
C LEU A 8 2.94 10.00 6.70
N ASP A 9 3.48 11.19 6.57
CA ASP A 9 4.20 12.00 7.57
C ASP A 9 4.55 11.23 8.84
N MET A 10 5.26 10.11 8.68
CA MET A 10 5.65 9.22 9.76
C MET A 10 6.93 8.52 9.34
N ASP A 11 7.74 8.17 10.34
CA ASP A 11 8.99 7.47 10.09
C ASP A 11 8.76 6.07 9.54
N LYS A 12 7.61 5.49 9.86
CA LYS A 12 7.27 4.13 9.45
C LYS A 12 6.01 4.14 8.61
N VAL A 13 6.05 3.42 7.50
CA VAL A 13 4.92 3.32 6.57
C VAL A 13 4.54 1.85 6.46
N LYS A 14 3.31 1.52 6.81
CA LYS A 14 2.79 0.16 6.66
C LYS A 14 2.50 -0.12 5.20
N VAL A 15 2.94 -1.28 4.73
CA VAL A 15 2.68 -1.72 3.36
C VAL A 15 2.27 -3.19 3.37
N ILE A 16 1.30 -3.52 2.52
CA ILE A 16 0.81 -4.88 2.39
C ILE A 16 0.95 -5.28 0.93
N PHE A 17 1.64 -6.40 0.67
CA PHE A 17 1.83 -6.87 -0.69
C PHE A 17 0.85 -7.98 -1.00
N ARG A 18 0.09 -7.80 -2.08
CA ARG A 18 -0.91 -8.75 -2.53
C ARG A 18 -0.71 -9.04 -4.01
N LYS A 19 -1.35 -10.10 -4.47
CA LYS A 19 -1.31 -10.48 -5.89
C LYS A 19 -2.74 -10.61 -6.41
N ASN A 20 -2.97 -10.05 -7.60
CA ASN A 20 -4.30 -10.16 -8.20
C ASN A 20 -4.40 -11.43 -9.05
N LYS A 21 -5.55 -11.64 -9.67
CA LYS A 21 -5.79 -12.84 -10.49
C LYS A 21 -4.94 -12.89 -11.76
N TYR A 22 -4.32 -11.77 -12.12
CA TYR A 22 -3.44 -11.69 -13.29
C TYR A 22 -1.98 -11.83 -12.91
N ASN A 23 -1.69 -12.20 -11.66
CA ASN A 23 -0.34 -12.37 -11.11
C ASN A 23 0.44 -11.07 -10.97
N ASP A 24 -0.23 -9.92 -10.98
CA ASP A 24 0.42 -8.65 -10.71
C ASP A 24 0.53 -8.43 -9.19
N VAL A 25 1.70 -8.00 -8.74
CA VAL A 25 1.93 -7.69 -7.34
C VAL A 25 1.55 -6.23 -7.11
N ILE A 26 0.78 -6.00 -6.07
CA ILE A 26 0.27 -4.68 -5.71
C ILE A 26 0.64 -4.39 -4.27
N ALA A 27 1.16 -3.19 -4.02
CA ALA A 27 1.42 -2.71 -2.67
C ALA A 27 0.23 -1.86 -2.23
N PHE A 28 -0.29 -2.12 -1.03
CA PHE A 28 -1.37 -1.34 -0.45
C PHE A 28 -0.85 -0.61 0.79
N PHE A 29 -1.23 0.65 0.92
CA PHE A 29 -0.83 1.51 2.04
C PHE A 29 -2.07 1.84 2.86
N PRO A 30 -2.37 1.05 3.90
CA PRO A 30 -3.64 1.20 4.62
C PRO A 30 -3.79 2.50 5.39
N GLU A 31 -2.67 3.15 5.71
CA GLU A 31 -2.70 4.38 6.48
C GLU A 31 -2.70 5.65 5.63
N ALA A 32 -2.45 5.54 4.33
CA ALA A 32 -2.45 6.70 3.46
C ALA A 32 -3.88 7.21 3.28
N ARG A 33 -4.06 8.53 3.33
CA ARG A 33 -5.39 9.13 3.17
C ARG A 33 -5.76 9.22 1.70
N VAL A 34 -6.90 8.65 1.39
CA VAL A 34 -7.51 8.69 0.07
C VAL A 34 -9.02 8.83 0.27
N ASN A 35 -9.80 8.70 -0.78
CA ASN A 35 -11.25 8.79 -0.65
C ASN A 35 -11.79 7.71 0.29
N TYR A 36 -12.92 8.02 0.92
CA TYR A 36 -13.57 7.14 1.88
C TYR A 36 -13.75 5.74 1.29
N GLY A 37 -13.34 4.74 2.06
CA GLY A 37 -13.50 3.34 1.66
C GLY A 37 -12.43 2.83 0.71
N ASN A 38 -11.55 3.70 0.23
CA ASN A 38 -10.48 3.28 -0.68
C ASN A 38 -9.16 3.14 0.06
N ILE A 39 -8.21 2.51 -0.64
CA ILE A 39 -6.87 2.25 -0.12
C ILE A 39 -5.87 2.74 -1.16
N MET A 40 -4.85 3.47 -0.72
CA MET A 40 -3.77 3.84 -1.62
C MET A 40 -3.05 2.58 -2.06
N SER A 41 -2.79 2.47 -3.37
CA SER A 41 -2.09 1.33 -3.93
C SER A 41 -0.96 1.79 -4.84
N TYR A 42 0.01 0.91 -5.05
CA TYR A 42 1.11 1.14 -5.97
C TYR A 42 1.35 -0.12 -6.76
N MET A 43 1.32 0.01 -8.06
CA MET A 43 1.76 -1.04 -8.97
C MET A 43 3.08 -0.59 -9.59
N HIS A 44 3.75 -1.53 -10.23
CA HIS A 44 5.05 -1.29 -10.82
C HIS A 44 5.08 -0.04 -11.73
N ILE A 45 6.25 0.60 -11.81
CA ILE A 45 6.54 1.74 -12.72
C ILE A 45 5.73 3.00 -12.37
N GLY A 46 5.82 3.40 -11.11
CA GLY A 46 5.33 4.71 -10.69
C GLY A 46 3.83 4.90 -10.68
N GLN A 47 3.06 3.82 -10.69
CA GLN A 47 1.61 3.92 -10.76
C GLN A 47 0.97 3.86 -9.37
N HIS A 48 0.78 5.04 -8.79
CA HIS A 48 -0.05 5.15 -7.58
C HIS A 48 -1.51 5.33 -7.99
N GLY A 49 -2.40 4.77 -7.19
CA GLY A 49 -3.83 4.91 -7.45
C GLY A 49 -4.63 4.50 -6.23
N GLU A 50 -5.93 4.72 -6.29
CA GLU A 50 -6.84 4.29 -5.24
C GLU A 50 -7.49 2.99 -5.62
N ALA A 51 -7.56 2.06 -4.68
CA ALA A 51 -8.23 0.79 -4.88
C ALA A 51 -9.34 0.65 -3.83
N SER A 52 -10.42 -0.01 -4.19
CA SER A 52 -11.49 -0.27 -3.23
C SER A 52 -11.12 -1.42 -2.30
N TYR A 53 -11.77 -1.46 -1.14
CA TYR A 53 -11.57 -2.56 -0.22
C TYR A 53 -12.06 -3.88 -0.84
N GLU A 54 -13.13 -3.83 -1.63
CA GLU A 54 -13.62 -5.00 -2.37
C GLU A 54 -12.57 -5.54 -3.31
N PHE A 55 -11.85 -4.65 -4.01
CA PHE A 55 -10.77 -5.10 -4.88
C PHE A 55 -9.67 -5.78 -4.07
N TYR A 56 -9.29 -5.19 -2.93
CA TYR A 56 -8.29 -5.79 -2.05
C TYR A 56 -8.70 -7.21 -1.67
N LEU A 57 -9.97 -7.44 -1.38
CA LEU A 57 -10.46 -8.76 -0.98
C LEU A 57 -10.38 -9.78 -2.11
N THR A 58 -10.28 -9.35 -3.36
CA THR A 58 -10.11 -10.29 -4.49
C THR A 58 -8.66 -10.71 -4.69
N THR A 59 -7.73 -10.11 -3.96
CA THR A 59 -6.32 -10.41 -4.08
C THR A 59 -5.91 -11.44 -3.04
N ARG A 60 -4.77 -12.08 -3.27
CA ARG A 60 -4.18 -12.99 -2.29
C ARG A 60 -2.87 -12.42 -1.78
N LYS A 61 -2.43 -12.93 -0.64
CA LYS A 61 -1.16 -12.55 -0.05
C LYS A 61 -0.01 -12.90 -1.02
N ALA A 62 0.89 -11.95 -1.23
CA ALA A 62 2.11 -12.20 -1.99
C ALA A 62 3.21 -12.64 -1.02
N ASN A 63 3.99 -13.64 -1.42
CA ASN A 63 5.12 -14.08 -0.59
C ASN A 63 6.35 -13.21 -0.88
N GLU A 64 7.38 -13.37 -0.06
CA GLU A 64 8.56 -12.52 -0.15
C GLU A 64 9.23 -12.58 -1.51
N ASN A 65 9.32 -13.78 -2.11
CA ASN A 65 9.91 -13.90 -3.43
C ASN A 65 9.11 -13.15 -4.48
N GLU A 66 7.79 -13.12 -4.32
CA GLU A 66 6.91 -12.47 -5.28
C GLU A 66 6.99 -10.95 -5.19
N TYR A 67 7.12 -10.38 -3.98
CA TYR A 67 7.08 -8.93 -3.85
C TYR A 67 8.45 -8.26 -3.74
N SER A 68 9.54 -9.02 -3.75
CA SER A 68 10.87 -8.47 -3.48
C SER A 68 11.26 -7.34 -4.44
N ASP A 69 10.95 -7.47 -5.73
CA ASP A 69 11.27 -6.44 -6.72
C ASP A 69 10.48 -5.16 -6.46
N LEU A 70 9.18 -5.30 -6.19
CA LEU A 70 8.33 -4.15 -5.90
C LEU A 70 8.76 -3.49 -4.60
N PHE A 71 9.13 -4.29 -3.61
CA PHE A 71 9.62 -3.76 -2.34
C PHE A 71 10.88 -2.92 -2.53
N ALA A 72 11.83 -3.42 -3.35
CA ALA A 72 13.05 -2.69 -3.65
C ALA A 72 12.73 -1.36 -4.34
N GLU A 73 11.79 -1.35 -5.27
CA GLU A 73 11.36 -0.14 -5.95
C GLU A 73 10.77 0.87 -4.95
N LEU A 74 9.91 0.40 -4.05
CA LEU A 74 9.30 1.27 -3.03
C LEU A 74 10.32 1.82 -2.06
N ARG A 75 11.35 1.07 -1.71
CA ARG A 75 12.40 1.55 -0.82
C ARG A 75 13.16 2.72 -1.44
N GLY A 76 13.27 2.74 -2.76
CA GLY A 76 13.86 3.90 -3.45
C GLY A 76 12.94 5.11 -3.42
N ILE A 77 11.63 4.90 -3.54
CA ILE A 77 10.64 5.98 -3.52
C ILE A 77 10.48 6.55 -2.11
N TYR A 78 10.43 5.67 -1.10
CA TYR A 78 10.23 6.04 0.30
C TYR A 78 11.55 5.96 1.07
N ASP A 79 12.59 6.58 0.52
CA ASP A 79 13.94 6.48 1.09
C ASP A 79 14.09 7.17 2.44
N ASP A 80 13.17 8.06 2.79
CA ASP A 80 13.15 8.77 4.07
C ASP A 80 12.28 8.08 5.12
N CYS A 81 11.71 6.92 4.81
CA CYS A 81 10.80 6.19 5.69
C CYS A 81 11.23 4.73 5.82
N GLU A 82 10.80 4.10 6.88
CA GLU A 82 10.93 2.66 7.04
C GLU A 82 9.62 2.00 6.57
N LEU A 83 9.72 1.08 5.61
CA LEU A 83 8.56 0.33 5.14
C LEU A 83 8.37 -0.89 6.03
N VAL A 84 7.21 -0.97 6.66
CA VAL A 84 6.86 -2.07 7.56
C VAL A 84 5.87 -2.97 6.86
N VAL A 85 6.30 -4.19 6.52
CA VAL A 85 5.47 -5.13 5.77
C VAL A 85 4.48 -5.79 6.72
N LYS A 86 3.19 -5.66 6.40
CA LYS A 86 2.09 -6.30 7.13
C LYS A 86 1.44 -7.35 6.26
N GLN A 87 0.74 -8.28 6.89
CA GLN A 87 0.16 -9.42 6.19
C GLN A 87 -1.23 -9.11 5.62
N ARG A 88 -1.96 -8.23 6.28
CA ARG A 88 -3.32 -7.89 5.88
C ARG A 88 -3.71 -6.53 6.43
N ILE A 89 -4.76 -5.95 5.85
CA ILE A 89 -5.30 -4.68 6.31
C ILE A 89 -6.11 -4.90 7.59
N ASN A 90 -5.83 -4.07 8.59
CA ASN A 90 -6.67 -3.99 9.76
C ASN A 90 -7.85 -3.08 9.41
N TYR A 91 -9.07 -3.60 9.53
CA TYR A 91 -10.27 -2.84 9.20
C TYR A 91 -10.33 -1.52 9.99
N ASN A 92 -9.86 -1.52 11.23
CA ASN A 92 -9.87 -0.31 12.05
C ASN A 92 -8.99 0.79 11.46
N ASP A 93 -7.88 0.42 10.82
CA ASP A 93 -7.02 1.42 10.16
C ASP A 93 -7.79 2.15 9.05
N LEU A 94 -8.60 1.44 8.28
CA LEU A 94 -9.41 2.05 7.23
C LEU A 94 -10.48 2.96 7.82
N ARG A 95 -11.16 2.48 8.85
CA ARG A 95 -12.23 3.23 9.50
C ARG A 95 -11.69 4.52 10.13
N ASP A 96 -10.56 4.42 10.83
CA ASP A 96 -10.00 5.56 11.53
C ASP A 96 -9.57 6.65 10.56
N LYS A 97 -8.93 6.29 9.45
CA LYS A 97 -8.50 7.30 8.48
C LYS A 97 -9.69 7.94 7.77
N ALA A 98 -10.80 7.24 7.65
CA ALA A 98 -12.00 7.77 6.99
C ALA A 98 -12.62 8.92 7.77
N TRP A 99 -12.42 8.96 9.06
CA TRP A 99 -12.98 10.00 9.94
C TRP A 99 -12.04 11.17 10.17
N LYS A 100 -10.87 11.11 9.63
CA LYS A 100 -9.86 12.15 9.75
C LYS A 100 -9.80 13.00 8.51
#